data_bc33cc268f65ed81419eac21c3a9d510
#
_entry.id   bc33cc268f65ed81419eac21c3a9d510
#
_cell.length_a   1.000
_cell.length_b   1.000
_cell.length_c   1.000
_cell.angle_alpha   90.00
_cell.angle_beta   90.00
_cell.angle_gamma   90.00
#
_symmetry.space_group_name_H-M   'P 1'
#
loop_
_entity.id
_entity.type
_entity.pdbx_description
1 polymer ?
#
loop_
_entity_poly.entity_id
_entity_poly.type
_entity_poly.pdbx_seq_one_letter_code
_entity_poly.pdbx_strand_id
1 'polypeptide(L)'
;SPAQARRHQPGLGVEVSAGAHRSGDRVRRGVVSFVRRSPRMNVSQQRAMNTLASTYLIDVPRDATSTSVAPGSRLDLPAIFGRTAPLTVEIGVGSGDVLAALAAAHPERDFIGFEVYLPSIATTLNKLENAGASNARVIMADATAGLDHLFGPADLDELWTFFADPWHKKRHHKRRIVNPDTARLVTSRLRPGGLWRLATDWDDYAHWMLEVLSAEPLLKPVDAGPDGFSPRWPERPVT
;
A
#
# COMPACT_ATOMS: atom_id res chain seq x y z
N SER A 1 36.85 0.47 32.56
CA SER A 1 35.78 -0.15 31.73
C SER A 1 35.11 0.94 30.91
N PRO A 2 35.15 0.90 29.57
CA PRO A 2 34.40 1.85 28.78
C PRO A 2 32.94 1.35 28.67
N ALA A 3 32.00 2.20 29.13
CA ALA A 3 30.57 2.00 28.93
C ALA A 3 30.27 2.02 27.42
N GLN A 4 29.80 0.91 26.89
CA GLN A 4 29.27 0.82 25.53
C GLN A 4 28.02 1.68 25.42
N ALA A 5 28.15 2.83 24.77
CA ALA A 5 27.03 3.62 24.31
C ALA A 5 26.21 2.77 23.33
N ARG A 6 25.08 2.24 23.76
CA ARG A 6 24.07 1.63 22.87
C ARG A 6 23.61 2.73 21.93
N ARG A 7 24.05 2.66 20.69
CA ARG A 7 23.49 3.50 19.62
C ARG A 7 22.00 3.17 19.52
N HIS A 8 21.17 4.14 19.87
CA HIS A 8 19.73 4.06 19.71
C HIS A 8 19.45 3.99 18.21
N GLN A 9 19.13 2.82 17.68
CA GLN A 9 18.64 2.72 16.32
C GLN A 9 17.23 3.36 16.29
N PRO A 10 16.94 4.26 15.34
CA PRO A 10 15.60 4.82 15.20
C PRO A 10 14.61 3.69 14.93
N GLY A 11 13.57 3.61 15.73
CA GLY A 11 12.47 2.66 15.53
C GLY A 11 11.71 2.94 14.25
N LEU A 12 10.93 1.98 13.79
CA LEU A 12 9.99 2.18 12.67
C LEU A 12 8.80 3.01 13.16
N GLY A 13 8.35 3.95 12.33
CA GLY A 13 7.16 4.75 12.60
C GLY A 13 5.90 4.05 12.09
N VAL A 14 4.79 4.18 12.81
CA VAL A 14 3.46 3.78 12.33
C VAL A 14 2.46 4.90 12.60
N GLU A 15 1.66 5.22 11.59
CA GLU A 15 0.60 6.22 11.67
C GLU A 15 -0.72 5.57 11.26
N VAL A 16 -1.70 5.57 12.15
CA VAL A 16 -3.05 5.05 11.91
C VAL A 16 -4.03 6.20 12.04
N SER A 17 -4.79 6.50 10.99
CA SER A 17 -5.86 7.49 11.04
C SER A 17 -7.22 6.81 10.85
N ALA A 18 -8.17 7.11 11.75
CA ALA A 18 -9.58 6.73 11.63
C ALA A 18 -10.36 7.87 10.96
N GLY A 19 -11.23 7.53 10.01
CA GLY A 19 -12.13 8.51 9.40
C GLY A 19 -13.29 8.83 10.32
N ALA A 20 -13.72 10.10 10.39
CA ALA A 20 -14.92 10.47 11.10
C ALA A 20 -16.16 9.83 10.47
N HIS A 21 -16.90 9.08 11.25
CA HIS A 21 -18.18 8.49 10.84
C HIS A 21 -19.17 9.61 10.52
N ARG A 22 -19.49 9.84 9.26
CA ARG A 22 -20.68 10.60 8.89
C ARG A 22 -21.89 9.69 9.03
N SER A 23 -22.64 9.83 10.11
CA SER A 23 -23.97 9.26 10.22
C SER A 23 -24.89 10.01 9.25
N GLY A 24 -25.17 9.41 8.11
CA GLY A 24 -26.08 9.98 7.14
C GLY A 24 -26.27 9.04 5.96
N ASP A 25 -27.46 8.50 5.89
CA ASP A 25 -28.10 7.82 4.76
C ASP A 25 -27.63 6.39 4.39
N ARG A 26 -28.52 5.45 4.79
CA ARG A 26 -28.44 4.05 4.39
C ARG A 26 -28.87 3.87 2.94
N VAL A 27 -27.92 4.01 2.04
CA VAL A 27 -28.07 3.34 0.73
C VAL A 27 -27.58 1.91 0.93
N ARG A 28 -28.50 0.94 0.89
CA ARG A 28 -28.19 -0.49 0.84
C ARG A 28 -27.42 -0.76 -0.47
N ARG A 29 -26.11 -0.63 -0.47
CA ARG A 29 -25.27 -1.20 -1.51
C ARG A 29 -25.03 -2.66 -1.15
N GLY A 30 -25.49 -3.55 -2.05
CA GLY A 30 -25.26 -4.98 -1.92
C GLY A 30 -23.76 -5.27 -1.80
N VAL A 31 -23.42 -6.19 -0.90
CA VAL A 31 -22.06 -6.71 -0.72
C VAL A 31 -21.63 -7.30 -2.06
N VAL A 32 -20.76 -6.61 -2.78
CA VAL A 32 -20.09 -7.17 -3.95
C VAL A 32 -18.97 -8.06 -3.40
N SER A 33 -19.28 -9.34 -3.26
CA SER A 33 -18.26 -10.37 -3.17
C SER A 33 -17.41 -10.28 -4.43
N PHE A 34 -16.08 -10.31 -4.31
CA PHE A 34 -15.16 -10.44 -5.44
C PHE A 34 -15.38 -11.81 -6.10
N VAL A 35 -16.47 -11.93 -6.85
CA VAL A 35 -16.69 -13.02 -7.78
C VAL A 35 -15.92 -12.66 -9.04
N ARG A 36 -15.00 -13.53 -9.46
CA ARG A 36 -14.28 -13.48 -10.74
C ARG A 36 -15.27 -13.40 -11.92
N ARG A 37 -15.84 -12.23 -12.16
CA ARG A 37 -16.34 -11.88 -13.48
C ARG A 37 -15.13 -11.35 -14.24
N SER A 38 -14.93 -11.84 -15.45
CA SER A 38 -13.96 -11.26 -16.38
C SER A 38 -14.17 -9.73 -16.37
N PRO A 39 -13.22 -8.93 -15.91
CA PRO A 39 -13.45 -7.50 -15.70
C PRO A 39 -13.65 -6.86 -17.07
N ARG A 40 -14.86 -6.39 -17.35
CA ARG A 40 -15.10 -5.59 -18.55
C ARG A 40 -14.44 -4.23 -18.34
N MET A 41 -13.41 -3.95 -19.09
CA MET A 41 -12.80 -2.63 -19.19
C MET A 41 -13.60 -1.79 -20.19
N ASN A 42 -13.75 -0.50 -19.89
CA ASN A 42 -14.27 0.47 -20.85
C ASN A 42 -13.18 0.83 -21.89
N VAL A 43 -13.57 1.61 -22.91
CA VAL A 43 -12.66 1.99 -24.02
C VAL A 43 -11.40 2.72 -23.52
N SER A 44 -11.55 3.64 -22.57
CA SER A 44 -10.42 4.39 -22.00
C SER A 44 -9.47 3.46 -21.24
N GLN A 45 -10.00 2.54 -20.44
CA GLN A 45 -9.20 1.56 -19.71
C GLN A 45 -8.46 0.60 -20.66
N GLN A 46 -9.13 0.13 -21.71
CA GLN A 46 -8.50 -0.73 -22.72
C GLN A 46 -7.36 0.02 -23.43
N ARG A 47 -7.59 1.29 -23.78
CA ARG A 47 -6.55 2.15 -24.37
C ARG A 47 -5.36 2.30 -23.42
N ALA A 48 -5.61 2.62 -22.15
CA ALA A 48 -4.54 2.76 -21.15
C ALA A 48 -3.67 1.49 -21.07
N MET A 49 -4.28 0.31 -20.99
CA MET A 49 -3.54 -0.94 -20.98
C MET A 49 -2.71 -1.16 -22.24
N ASN A 50 -3.23 -0.78 -23.41
CA ASN A 50 -2.53 -0.96 -24.66
C ASN A 50 -1.36 0.03 -24.88
N THR A 51 -1.47 1.25 -24.32
CA THR A 51 -0.51 2.33 -24.60
C THR A 51 0.41 2.68 -23.43
N LEU A 52 -0.03 2.48 -22.20
CA LEU A 52 0.68 2.93 -20.99
C LEU A 52 1.28 1.78 -20.16
N ALA A 53 0.84 0.55 -20.40
CA ALA A 53 1.34 -0.59 -19.61
C ALA A 53 2.86 -0.75 -19.70
N SER A 54 3.45 -0.55 -20.85
CA SER A 54 4.91 -0.63 -21.03
C SER A 54 5.69 0.42 -20.26
N THR A 55 5.06 1.55 -19.94
CA THR A 55 5.68 2.65 -19.17
C THR A 55 5.51 2.46 -17.67
N TYR A 56 4.31 2.08 -17.23
CA TYR A 56 3.93 2.15 -15.82
C TYR A 56 3.77 0.79 -15.16
N LEU A 57 3.58 -0.31 -15.91
CA LEU A 57 3.41 -1.64 -15.33
C LEU A 57 4.75 -2.36 -15.22
N ILE A 58 5.05 -2.87 -14.03
CA ILE A 58 6.14 -3.83 -13.85
C ILE A 58 5.55 -5.22 -14.01
N ASP A 59 6.03 -5.95 -15.01
CA ASP A 59 5.76 -7.37 -15.12
C ASP A 59 6.70 -8.14 -14.19
N VAL A 60 6.12 -9.08 -13.42
CA VAL A 60 6.86 -9.88 -12.45
C VAL A 60 6.63 -11.35 -12.71
N PRO A 61 7.64 -12.22 -12.48
CA PRO A 61 7.48 -13.65 -12.60
C PRO A 61 6.33 -14.17 -11.73
N ARG A 62 5.51 -15.04 -12.32
CA ARG A 62 4.33 -15.62 -11.68
C ARG A 62 4.62 -17.05 -11.23
N ASP A 63 3.91 -17.46 -10.19
CA ASP A 63 3.88 -18.83 -9.72
C ASP A 63 2.52 -19.49 -10.12
N ALA A 64 1.61 -19.65 -9.19
CA ALA A 64 0.39 -20.45 -9.39
C ALA A 64 -0.79 -19.70 -10.02
N THR A 65 -0.85 -18.38 -9.87
CA THR A 65 -1.99 -17.55 -10.30
C THR A 65 -1.53 -16.27 -10.99
N SER A 66 -2.46 -15.58 -11.67
CA SER A 66 -2.19 -14.30 -12.35
C SER A 66 -1.80 -13.15 -11.40
N THR A 67 -2.06 -13.29 -10.11
CA THR A 67 -1.70 -12.30 -9.08
C THR A 67 -0.65 -12.80 -8.09
N SER A 68 -0.14 -14.02 -8.27
CA SER A 68 1.00 -14.53 -7.49
C SER A 68 2.30 -13.90 -7.94
N VAL A 69 3.32 -14.01 -7.11
CA VAL A 69 4.71 -13.64 -7.42
C VAL A 69 5.58 -14.86 -7.16
N ALA A 70 6.42 -15.22 -8.11
CA ALA A 70 7.32 -16.36 -7.95
C ALA A 70 8.36 -16.07 -6.86
N PRO A 71 8.69 -17.03 -5.98
CA PRO A 71 9.71 -16.85 -4.95
C PRO A 71 11.07 -16.41 -5.55
N GLY A 72 11.73 -15.48 -4.87
CA GLY A 72 13.05 -14.97 -5.28
C GLY A 72 13.04 -13.96 -6.41
N SER A 73 11.88 -13.46 -6.82
CA SER A 73 11.71 -12.47 -7.90
C SER A 73 12.03 -11.05 -7.43
N ARG A 74 13.29 -10.77 -7.11
CA ARG A 74 13.73 -9.45 -6.65
C ARG A 74 13.65 -8.41 -7.76
N LEU A 75 13.18 -7.19 -7.42
CA LEU A 75 13.22 -6.05 -8.30
C LEU A 75 14.61 -5.41 -8.32
N ASP A 76 15.05 -5.03 -9.49
CA ASP A 76 16.18 -4.10 -9.66
C ASP A 76 15.61 -2.67 -9.74
N LEU A 77 15.44 -2.04 -8.58
CA LEU A 77 14.83 -0.72 -8.47
C LEU A 77 15.61 0.35 -9.25
N PRO A 78 16.96 0.41 -9.18
CA PRO A 78 17.72 1.33 -10.01
C PRO A 78 17.52 1.13 -11.51
N ALA A 79 17.38 -0.10 -11.99
CA ALA A 79 17.09 -0.36 -13.40
C ALA A 79 15.67 0.06 -13.79
N ILE A 80 14.68 -0.11 -12.90
CA ILE A 80 13.28 0.26 -13.14
C ILE A 80 13.08 1.78 -13.22
N PHE A 81 13.75 2.53 -12.35
CA PHE A 81 13.56 4.00 -12.23
C PHE A 81 14.70 4.81 -12.86
N GLY A 82 15.80 4.16 -13.25
CA GLY A 82 16.99 4.84 -13.78
C GLY A 82 17.76 5.65 -12.73
N ARG A 83 17.46 5.44 -11.45
CA ARG A 83 18.08 6.16 -10.31
C ARG A 83 17.92 5.39 -9.00
N THR A 84 18.60 5.87 -7.97
CA THR A 84 18.37 5.47 -6.58
C THR A 84 17.67 6.61 -5.85
N ALA A 85 16.49 6.36 -5.33
CA ALA A 85 15.69 7.34 -4.59
C ALA A 85 14.92 6.63 -3.45
N PRO A 86 14.43 7.38 -2.44
CA PRO A 86 13.56 6.81 -1.43
C PRO A 86 12.32 6.15 -2.06
N LEU A 87 11.99 4.95 -1.62
CA LEU A 87 10.88 4.17 -2.16
C LEU A 87 9.67 4.17 -1.24
N THR A 88 8.53 4.52 -1.81
CA THR A 88 7.21 4.36 -1.18
C THR A 88 6.42 3.27 -1.89
N VAL A 89 5.78 2.39 -1.11
CA VAL A 89 4.91 1.34 -1.65
C VAL A 89 3.48 1.54 -1.15
N GLU A 90 2.49 1.48 -2.03
CA GLU A 90 1.07 1.52 -1.68
C GLU A 90 0.42 0.16 -1.92
N ILE A 91 -0.27 -0.36 -0.90
CA ILE A 91 -1.05 -1.60 -0.97
C ILE A 91 -2.49 -1.27 -1.35
N GLY A 92 -2.95 -1.79 -2.50
CA GLY A 92 -4.31 -1.61 -2.97
C GLY A 92 -4.57 -0.20 -3.46
N VAL A 93 -3.91 0.22 -4.54
CA VAL A 93 -4.04 1.59 -5.08
C VAL A 93 -5.45 1.95 -5.55
N GLY A 94 -6.33 0.97 -5.75
CA GLY A 94 -7.69 1.18 -6.24
C GLY A 94 -7.69 1.95 -7.57
N SER A 95 -8.31 3.13 -7.57
CA SER A 95 -8.35 4.00 -8.75
C SER A 95 -7.09 4.86 -8.93
N GLY A 96 -6.10 4.77 -8.03
CA GLY A 96 -4.79 5.43 -8.16
C GLY A 96 -4.76 6.91 -7.81
N ASP A 97 -5.78 7.43 -7.12
CA ASP A 97 -5.86 8.87 -6.79
C ASP A 97 -4.70 9.30 -5.90
N VAL A 98 -4.42 8.54 -4.85
CA VAL A 98 -3.36 8.84 -3.89
C VAL A 98 -2.01 8.68 -4.55
N LEU A 99 -1.77 7.54 -5.20
CA LEU A 99 -0.50 7.24 -5.86
C LEU A 99 -0.13 8.32 -6.89
N ALA A 100 -1.06 8.68 -7.77
CA ALA A 100 -0.80 9.65 -8.83
C ALA A 100 -0.54 11.07 -8.28
N ALA A 101 -1.35 11.51 -7.32
CA ALA A 101 -1.21 12.84 -6.74
C ALA A 101 0.11 13.00 -5.98
N LEU A 102 0.47 12.00 -5.15
CA LEU A 102 1.67 12.09 -4.32
C LEU A 102 2.95 11.81 -5.12
N ALA A 103 2.91 10.94 -6.13
CA ALA A 103 4.05 10.77 -7.01
C ALA A 103 4.36 12.04 -7.81
N ALA A 104 3.35 12.75 -8.29
CA ALA A 104 3.54 14.03 -8.97
C ALA A 104 4.05 15.13 -8.03
N ALA A 105 3.61 15.13 -6.75
CA ALA A 105 4.02 16.10 -5.75
C ALA A 105 5.45 15.87 -5.22
N HIS A 106 5.96 14.63 -5.30
CA HIS A 106 7.25 14.21 -4.75
C HIS A 106 8.15 13.58 -5.82
N PRO A 107 8.65 14.36 -6.79
CA PRO A 107 9.49 13.83 -7.86
C PRO A 107 10.84 13.28 -7.38
N GLU A 108 11.27 13.64 -6.18
CA GLU A 108 12.50 13.15 -5.54
C GLU A 108 12.40 11.72 -5.00
N ARG A 109 11.19 11.13 -4.98
CA ARG A 109 10.91 9.78 -4.47
C ARG A 109 10.43 8.89 -5.60
N ASP A 110 10.51 7.58 -5.41
CA ASP A 110 9.93 6.58 -6.30
C ASP A 110 8.76 5.88 -5.63
N PHE A 111 7.79 5.46 -6.44
CA PHE A 111 6.54 4.90 -5.95
C PHE A 111 6.21 3.59 -6.66
N ILE A 112 5.77 2.58 -5.91
CA ILE A 112 5.22 1.34 -6.45
C ILE A 112 3.86 1.08 -5.82
N GLY A 113 2.85 0.87 -6.64
CA GLY A 113 1.51 0.50 -6.20
C GLY A 113 1.16 -0.95 -6.53
N PHE A 114 0.55 -1.67 -5.58
CA PHE A 114 -0.02 -2.99 -5.81
C PHE A 114 -1.52 -2.92 -6.02
N GLU A 115 -2.02 -3.66 -7.00
CA GLU A 115 -3.44 -3.83 -7.26
C GLU A 115 -3.69 -5.19 -7.94
N VAL A 116 -4.85 -5.80 -7.69
CA VAL A 116 -5.22 -7.09 -8.30
C VAL A 116 -6.35 -6.95 -9.31
N TYR A 117 -7.06 -5.84 -9.32
CA TYR A 117 -8.21 -5.60 -10.17
C TYR A 117 -7.83 -4.81 -11.42
N LEU A 118 -7.80 -5.49 -12.56
CA LEU A 118 -7.31 -4.94 -13.83
C LEU A 118 -7.95 -3.61 -14.27
N PRO A 119 -9.28 -3.38 -14.14
CA PRO A 119 -9.86 -2.08 -14.46
C PRO A 119 -9.37 -0.94 -13.56
N SER A 120 -9.08 -1.20 -12.28
CA SER A 120 -8.47 -0.22 -11.38
C SER A 120 -7.06 0.12 -11.82
N ILE A 121 -6.26 -0.89 -12.18
CA ILE A 121 -4.92 -0.69 -12.74
C ILE A 121 -4.99 0.22 -13.96
N ALA A 122 -5.84 -0.09 -14.94
CA ALA A 122 -5.98 0.71 -16.14
C ALA A 122 -6.38 2.17 -15.84
N THR A 123 -7.23 2.39 -14.84
CA THR A 123 -7.59 3.73 -14.37
C THR A 123 -6.39 4.43 -13.75
N THR A 124 -5.61 3.71 -12.93
CA THR A 124 -4.38 4.22 -12.31
C THR A 124 -3.36 4.64 -13.37
N LEU A 125 -3.13 3.84 -14.42
CA LEU A 125 -2.20 4.20 -15.50
C LEU A 125 -2.60 5.52 -16.16
N ASN A 126 -3.89 5.75 -16.46
CA ASN A 126 -4.37 7.01 -16.99
C ASN A 126 -4.09 8.19 -16.04
N LYS A 127 -4.26 7.98 -14.72
CA LYS A 127 -4.01 9.05 -13.73
C LYS A 127 -2.54 9.37 -13.60
N LEU A 128 -1.66 8.37 -13.60
CA LEU A 128 -0.21 8.57 -13.58
C LEU A 128 0.25 9.37 -14.79
N GLU A 129 -0.24 9.03 -15.98
CA GLU A 129 0.07 9.74 -17.21
C GLU A 129 -0.42 11.19 -17.18
N ASN A 130 -1.69 11.40 -16.79
CA ASN A 130 -2.28 12.73 -16.68
C ASN A 130 -1.60 13.61 -15.63
N ALA A 131 -1.07 13.02 -14.58
CA ALA A 131 -0.34 13.72 -13.52
C ALA A 131 1.15 13.93 -13.86
N GLY A 132 1.65 13.34 -14.94
CA GLY A 132 3.08 13.35 -15.27
C GLY A 132 3.96 12.62 -14.28
N ALA A 133 3.42 11.62 -13.56
CA ALA A 133 4.08 10.90 -12.47
C ALA A 133 5.03 9.82 -13.02
N SER A 134 6.13 10.22 -13.66
CA SER A 134 7.11 9.32 -14.27
C SER A 134 7.89 8.46 -13.25
N ASN A 135 7.85 8.84 -11.98
CA ASN A 135 8.48 8.19 -10.82
C ASN A 135 7.57 7.15 -10.13
N ALA A 136 6.46 6.76 -10.76
CA ALA A 136 5.54 5.75 -10.23
C ALA A 136 5.44 4.53 -11.15
N ARG A 137 5.22 3.36 -10.53
CA ARG A 137 4.96 2.09 -11.23
C ARG A 137 3.84 1.34 -10.53
N VAL A 138 3.20 0.43 -11.25
CA VAL A 138 2.14 -0.44 -10.73
C VAL A 138 2.50 -1.89 -10.95
N ILE A 139 2.19 -2.75 -10.00
CA ILE A 139 2.35 -4.20 -10.10
C ILE A 139 0.98 -4.84 -9.91
N MET A 140 0.56 -5.64 -10.90
CA MET A 140 -0.64 -6.44 -10.77
C MET A 140 -0.34 -7.71 -9.97
N ALA A 141 -0.33 -7.61 -8.64
CA ALA A 141 -0.06 -8.77 -7.79
C ALA A 141 -0.75 -8.65 -6.43
N ASP A 142 -0.89 -9.80 -5.76
CA ASP A 142 -1.15 -9.82 -4.32
C ASP A 142 -0.01 -9.08 -3.59
N ALA A 143 -0.37 -8.10 -2.78
CA ALA A 143 0.60 -7.23 -2.14
C ALA A 143 1.48 -7.96 -1.12
N THR A 144 0.92 -8.95 -0.40
CA THR A 144 1.69 -9.73 0.57
C THR A 144 2.77 -10.56 -0.14
N ALA A 145 2.39 -11.25 -1.22
CA ALA A 145 3.35 -11.99 -2.05
C ALA A 145 4.39 -11.05 -2.69
N GLY A 146 3.95 -9.87 -3.13
CA GLY A 146 4.85 -8.85 -3.68
C GLY A 146 5.86 -8.34 -2.65
N LEU A 147 5.41 -8.00 -1.45
CA LEU A 147 6.30 -7.57 -0.37
C LEU A 147 7.30 -8.64 0.03
N ASP A 148 6.88 -9.91 0.04
CA ASP A 148 7.75 -11.01 0.42
C ASP A 148 8.83 -11.33 -0.62
N HIS A 149 8.46 -11.34 -1.90
CA HIS A 149 9.32 -11.86 -2.95
C HIS A 149 10.05 -10.78 -3.77
N LEU A 150 9.51 -9.56 -3.85
CA LEU A 150 10.06 -8.50 -4.72
C LEU A 150 11.02 -7.56 -4.01
N PHE A 151 10.91 -7.44 -2.67
CA PHE A 151 11.72 -6.52 -1.87
C PHE A 151 12.57 -7.25 -0.84
N GLY A 152 13.73 -6.67 -0.55
CA GLY A 152 14.61 -7.12 0.50
C GLY A 152 14.42 -6.41 1.84
N PRO A 153 15.24 -6.80 2.81
CA PRO A 153 15.32 -6.09 4.07
C PRO A 153 15.70 -4.62 3.84
N ALA A 154 14.94 -3.72 4.45
CA ALA A 154 15.19 -2.27 4.43
C ALA A 154 15.13 -1.61 3.03
N ASP A 155 14.45 -2.20 2.06
CA ASP A 155 14.28 -1.61 0.73
C ASP A 155 13.25 -0.47 0.71
N LEU A 156 12.32 -0.42 1.67
CA LEU A 156 11.25 0.54 1.70
C LEU A 156 11.51 1.67 2.70
N ASP A 157 11.30 2.89 2.25
CA ASP A 157 11.26 4.09 3.11
C ASP A 157 9.90 4.28 3.74
N GLU A 158 8.84 4.00 2.99
CA GLU A 158 7.47 4.20 3.44
C GLU A 158 6.53 3.17 2.81
N LEU A 159 5.52 2.75 3.58
CA LEU A 159 4.43 1.88 3.10
C LEU A 159 3.09 2.55 3.41
N TRP A 160 2.14 2.44 2.47
CA TRP A 160 0.78 2.92 2.61
C TRP A 160 -0.25 1.80 2.51
N THR A 161 -1.24 1.84 3.39
CA THR A 161 -2.40 0.94 3.36
C THR A 161 -3.64 1.77 3.66
N PHE A 162 -4.30 2.27 2.61
CA PHE A 162 -5.44 3.17 2.75
C PHE A 162 -6.72 2.47 2.34
N PHE A 163 -7.71 2.47 3.23
CA PHE A 163 -9.06 1.95 3.01
C PHE A 163 -9.13 0.51 2.49
N ALA A 164 -8.20 -0.31 2.96
CA ALA A 164 -8.22 -1.75 2.67
C ALA A 164 -9.55 -2.37 3.19
N ASP A 165 -9.99 -3.45 2.53
CA ASP A 165 -11.24 -4.13 2.84
C ASP A 165 -11.36 -4.48 4.34
N PRO A 166 -12.35 -3.94 5.06
CA PRO A 166 -12.49 -4.14 6.50
C PRO A 166 -13.05 -5.52 6.87
N TRP A 167 -13.62 -6.27 5.89
CA TRP A 167 -14.20 -7.60 6.10
C TRP A 167 -15.14 -7.64 7.31
N HIS A 168 -16.26 -6.94 7.29
CA HIS A 168 -17.21 -6.70 8.41
C HIS A 168 -17.62 -7.95 9.20
N LYS A 169 -17.71 -9.12 8.55
CA LYS A 169 -18.15 -10.36 9.22
C LYS A 169 -16.97 -11.00 9.94
N LYS A 170 -17.09 -11.31 11.25
CA LYS A 170 -16.03 -11.93 12.09
C LYS A 170 -15.35 -13.13 11.42
N ARG A 171 -16.13 -14.03 10.75
CA ARG A 171 -15.58 -15.18 10.02
C ARG A 171 -14.65 -14.80 8.86
N HIS A 172 -14.66 -13.54 8.42
CA HIS A 172 -13.83 -13.02 7.34
C HIS A 172 -12.64 -12.18 7.83
N HIS A 173 -12.51 -11.88 9.12
CA HIS A 173 -11.41 -11.08 9.68
C HIS A 173 -10.03 -11.65 9.34
N LYS A 174 -9.91 -12.98 9.17
CA LYS A 174 -8.68 -13.63 8.67
C LYS A 174 -8.23 -13.18 7.28
N ARG A 175 -9.07 -12.47 6.53
CA ARG A 175 -8.77 -11.90 5.20
C ARG A 175 -8.26 -10.45 5.29
N ARG A 176 -8.32 -9.84 6.48
CA ARG A 176 -7.80 -8.49 6.69
C ARG A 176 -6.33 -8.47 6.38
N ILE A 177 -5.91 -7.54 5.50
CA ILE A 177 -4.51 -7.47 5.11
C ILE A 177 -3.62 -7.04 6.27
N VAL A 178 -4.12 -6.18 7.17
CA VAL A 178 -3.41 -5.84 8.40
C VAL A 178 -3.66 -6.94 9.43
N ASN A 179 -2.65 -7.78 9.61
CA ASN A 179 -2.62 -8.90 10.54
C ASN A 179 -1.18 -9.10 11.07
N PRO A 180 -0.95 -9.92 12.10
CA PRO A 180 0.39 -10.10 12.68
C PRO A 180 1.46 -10.55 11.69
N ASP A 181 1.12 -11.42 10.72
CA ASP A 181 2.08 -11.90 9.72
C ASP A 181 2.49 -10.78 8.77
N THR A 182 1.51 -10.01 8.29
CA THR A 182 1.77 -8.84 7.45
C THR A 182 2.55 -7.77 8.20
N ALA A 183 2.27 -7.54 9.49
CA ALA A 183 3.02 -6.57 10.29
C ALA A 183 4.50 -6.96 10.39
N ARG A 184 4.82 -8.23 10.68
CA ARG A 184 6.20 -8.73 10.67
C ARG A 184 6.86 -8.61 9.30
N LEU A 185 6.15 -8.93 8.24
CA LEU A 185 6.66 -8.81 6.87
C LEU A 185 7.01 -7.35 6.55
N VAL A 186 6.09 -6.42 6.82
CA VAL A 186 6.30 -4.98 6.57
C VAL A 186 7.50 -4.46 7.35
N THR A 187 7.60 -4.77 8.65
CA THR A 187 8.74 -4.34 9.46
C THR A 187 10.07 -4.86 8.93
N SER A 188 10.08 -6.05 8.35
CA SER A 188 11.30 -6.61 7.73
C SER A 188 11.70 -5.92 6.42
N ARG A 189 10.79 -5.23 5.77
CA ARG A 189 11.02 -4.52 4.50
C ARG A 189 11.29 -3.03 4.68
N LEU A 190 10.73 -2.41 5.72
CA LEU A 190 10.98 -1.02 6.07
C LEU A 190 12.41 -0.85 6.58
N ARG A 191 13.07 0.21 6.11
CA ARG A 191 14.38 0.61 6.67
C ARG A 191 14.23 1.17 8.10
N PRO A 192 15.27 1.19 8.91
CA PRO A 192 15.25 1.88 10.20
C PRO A 192 14.82 3.35 10.03
N GLY A 193 13.80 3.77 10.79
CA GLY A 193 13.16 5.09 10.63
C GLY A 193 12.12 5.15 9.51
N GLY A 194 11.86 4.07 8.81
CA GLY A 194 10.79 3.97 7.83
C GLY A 194 9.39 4.07 8.47
N LEU A 195 8.39 4.39 7.66
CA LEU A 195 7.05 4.72 8.12
C LEU A 195 5.98 3.85 7.43
N TRP A 196 5.05 3.33 8.21
CA TRP A 196 3.85 2.69 7.69
C TRP A 196 2.62 3.55 8.00
N ARG A 197 1.99 4.10 6.95
CA ARG A 197 0.76 4.89 7.08
C ARG A 197 -0.46 4.06 6.75
N LEU A 198 -1.43 4.07 7.65
CA LEU A 198 -2.70 3.36 7.46
C LEU A 198 -3.87 4.34 7.65
N ALA A 199 -4.95 4.09 6.92
CA ALA A 199 -6.20 4.81 7.12
C ALA A 199 -7.38 3.88 6.85
N THR A 200 -8.43 4.01 7.64
CA THR A 200 -9.71 3.34 7.45
C THR A 200 -10.84 4.22 7.97
N ASP A 201 -12.02 4.09 7.37
CA ASP A 201 -13.27 4.71 7.83
C ASP A 201 -14.15 3.73 8.63
N TRP A 202 -13.60 2.56 8.97
CA TRP A 202 -14.30 1.50 9.70
C TRP A 202 -13.72 1.33 11.11
N ASP A 203 -14.45 1.76 12.14
CA ASP A 203 -13.97 1.79 13.53
C ASP A 203 -13.45 0.44 14.05
N ASP A 204 -14.16 -0.66 13.81
CA ASP A 204 -13.73 -1.99 14.23
C ASP A 204 -12.39 -2.38 13.57
N TYR A 205 -12.17 -1.97 12.32
CA TYR A 205 -10.91 -2.23 11.65
C TYR A 205 -9.80 -1.29 12.12
N ALA A 206 -10.11 -0.05 12.44
CA ALA A 206 -9.15 0.89 13.03
C ALA A 206 -8.60 0.35 14.36
N HIS A 207 -9.48 -0.11 15.26
CA HIS A 207 -9.06 -0.72 16.52
C HIS A 207 -8.27 -2.02 16.33
N TRP A 208 -8.69 -2.86 15.38
CA TRP A 208 -7.92 -4.04 15.00
C TRP A 208 -6.51 -3.69 14.50
N MET A 209 -6.37 -2.67 13.65
CA MET A 209 -5.07 -2.18 13.21
C MET A 209 -4.21 -1.75 14.39
N LEU A 210 -4.76 -0.95 15.33
CA LEU A 210 -4.03 -0.54 16.53
C LEU A 210 -3.56 -1.73 17.37
N GLU A 211 -4.42 -2.73 17.58
CA GLU A 211 -4.07 -3.94 18.32
C GLU A 211 -2.90 -4.68 17.67
N VAL A 212 -3.01 -4.96 16.36
CA VAL A 212 -1.97 -5.67 15.61
C VAL A 212 -0.66 -4.91 15.60
N LEU A 213 -0.69 -3.61 15.34
CA LEU A 213 0.52 -2.80 15.19
C LEU A 213 1.20 -2.53 16.55
N SER A 214 0.41 -2.38 17.62
CA SER A 214 0.94 -2.23 18.98
C SER A 214 1.60 -3.52 19.51
N ALA A 215 1.20 -4.67 18.98
CA ALA A 215 1.81 -5.95 19.32
C ALA A 215 3.13 -6.22 18.58
N GLU A 216 3.45 -5.43 17.53
CA GLU A 216 4.69 -5.57 16.77
C GLU A 216 5.82 -4.77 17.44
N PRO A 217 6.83 -5.41 18.03
CA PRO A 217 7.83 -4.74 18.88
C PRO A 217 8.68 -3.68 18.15
N LEU A 218 8.81 -3.81 16.84
CA LEU A 218 9.62 -2.90 16.02
C LEU A 218 8.86 -1.63 15.60
N LEU A 219 7.52 -1.63 15.69
CA LEU A 219 6.70 -0.48 15.34
C LEU A 219 6.49 0.45 16.55
N LYS A 220 6.47 1.74 16.28
CA LYS A 220 6.11 2.77 17.27
C LYS A 220 5.14 3.75 16.65
N PRO A 221 4.08 4.16 17.38
CA PRO A 221 3.15 5.15 16.89
C PRO A 221 3.88 6.49 16.67
N VAL A 222 3.48 7.21 15.60
CA VAL A 222 3.96 8.55 15.28
C VAL A 222 2.76 9.50 15.37
N ASP A 223 2.95 10.60 16.10
CA ASP A 223 1.94 11.65 16.27
C ASP A 223 0.57 11.14 16.75
N ALA A 224 0.55 10.06 17.53
CA ALA A 224 -0.68 9.48 18.04
C ALA A 224 -1.27 10.34 19.17
N GLY A 225 -2.58 10.60 19.06
CA GLY A 225 -3.36 11.20 20.12
C GLY A 225 -3.60 10.25 21.30
N PRO A 226 -4.36 10.71 22.32
CA PRO A 226 -4.67 9.90 23.51
C PRO A 226 -5.44 8.60 23.21
N ASP A 227 -6.15 8.55 22.09
CA ASP A 227 -6.89 7.39 21.58
C ASP A 227 -6.02 6.40 20.79
N GLY A 228 -4.75 6.74 20.60
CA GLY A 228 -3.80 5.93 19.82
C GLY A 228 -3.83 6.19 18.31
N PHE A 229 -4.72 7.05 17.84
CA PHE A 229 -4.82 7.41 16.43
C PHE A 229 -4.06 8.71 16.13
N SER A 230 -3.46 8.74 14.95
CA SER A 230 -2.85 9.95 14.42
C SER A 230 -3.88 10.82 13.70
N PRO A 231 -3.70 12.15 13.64
CA PRO A 231 -4.50 13.00 12.78
C PRO A 231 -4.45 12.53 11.33
N ARG A 232 -5.47 12.89 10.55
CA ARG A 232 -5.43 12.61 9.12
C ARG A 232 -4.18 13.25 8.51
N TRP A 233 -3.39 12.45 7.80
CA TRP A 233 -2.22 12.96 7.08
C TRP A 233 -2.63 14.02 6.04
N PRO A 234 -2.13 15.28 6.16
CA PRO A 234 -2.62 16.40 5.34
C PRO A 234 -2.38 16.24 3.84
N GLU A 235 -1.25 15.61 3.46
CA GLU A 235 -0.88 15.43 2.05
C GLU A 235 -1.73 14.37 1.34
N ARG A 236 -2.35 13.45 2.10
CA ARG A 236 -3.20 12.44 1.49
C ARG A 236 -4.46 13.09 0.92
N PRO A 237 -4.70 13.02 -0.41
CA PRO A 237 -5.89 13.59 -1.04
C PRO A 237 -7.17 12.99 -0.43
N VAL A 238 -8.26 13.75 -0.52
CA VAL A 238 -9.60 13.25 -0.19
C VAL A 238 -10.07 12.44 -1.40
N THR A 239 -10.31 11.16 -1.21
CA THR A 239 -10.79 10.22 -2.24
C THR A 239 -12.21 9.76 -1.93
#